data_99a4c9e2824305649a8f84c41a3312fc
#
_entry.id   99a4c9e2824305649a8f84c41a3312fc
#
_cell.length_a   1.000
_cell.length_b   1.000
_cell.length_c   1.000
_cell.angle_alpha   90.00
_cell.angle_beta   90.00
_cell.angle_gamma   90.00
#
_symmetry.space_group_name_H-M   'P 1'
#
loop_
_entity.id
_entity.type
_entity.pdbx_description
1 polymer ?
#
loop_
_entity_poly.entity_id
_entity_poly.type
_entity_poly.pdbx_seq_one_letter_code
_entity_poly.pdbx_strand_id
1 'polypeptide(L)'
;MLYLNQKPEYNKYDIGDYTYSKVGPTIFSWNDETKLKIGKFCSLAEEVVFILGGEHRADWITTYPFNALFDEGAHITGHPSSKGDIVVGNDVWIGYQSCILSGVTIGNGA
;
A
#
# COMPACT_ATOMS: atom_id res chain seq x y z
N MET A 1 6.98 13.22 18.70
CA MET A 1 6.63 12.46 17.47
C MET A 1 7.29 11.10 17.53
N LEU A 2 6.51 10.03 17.41
CA LEU A 2 7.08 8.68 17.32
C LEU A 2 7.42 8.33 15.87
N TYR A 3 8.48 7.57 15.69
CA TYR A 3 8.78 6.98 14.39
C TYR A 3 7.75 5.88 14.09
N LEU A 4 7.47 5.64 12.80
CA LEU A 4 6.37 4.74 12.41
C LEU A 4 6.56 3.31 12.94
N ASN A 5 7.79 2.79 12.94
CA ASN A 5 8.02 1.43 13.43
C ASN A 5 7.90 1.31 14.96
N GLN A 6 7.69 2.40 15.67
CA GLN A 6 7.41 2.41 17.11
C GLN A 6 5.92 2.44 17.43
N LYS A 7 5.08 2.57 16.40
CA LYS A 7 3.61 2.60 16.57
C LYS A 7 3.03 1.20 16.36
N PRO A 8 2.28 0.66 17.34
CA PRO A 8 1.74 -0.71 17.25
C PRO A 8 0.90 -0.98 16.00
N GLU A 9 0.15 0.01 15.51
CA GLU A 9 -0.72 -0.14 14.36
C GLU A 9 0.05 -0.43 13.05
N TYR A 10 1.37 -0.22 13.03
CA TYR A 10 2.20 -0.49 11.85
C TYR A 10 3.13 -1.69 12.01
N ASN A 11 2.97 -2.47 13.09
CA ASN A 11 3.87 -3.60 13.40
C ASN A 11 3.93 -4.67 12.31
N LYS A 12 2.86 -4.86 11.57
CA LYS A 12 2.82 -5.90 10.53
C LYS A 12 3.52 -5.49 9.22
N TYR A 13 3.97 -4.25 9.13
CA TYR A 13 4.67 -3.75 7.96
C TYR A 13 6.15 -3.62 8.23
N ASP A 14 6.96 -3.77 7.18
CA ASP A 14 8.41 -3.62 7.27
C ASP A 14 8.79 -2.14 7.06
N ILE A 15 8.92 -1.42 8.16
CA ILE A 15 9.23 0.00 8.14
C ILE A 15 10.57 0.22 8.84
N GLY A 16 11.51 0.83 8.12
CA GLY A 16 12.85 1.11 8.62
C GLY A 16 12.88 2.15 9.73
N ASP A 17 14.05 2.24 10.39
CA ASP A 17 14.25 3.19 11.47
C ASP A 17 14.22 4.63 10.98
N TYR A 18 13.78 5.54 11.85
CA TYR A 18 13.77 6.99 11.64
C TYR A 18 12.83 7.47 10.52
N THR A 19 11.99 6.60 9.99
CA THR A 19 10.90 6.99 9.09
C THR A 19 9.75 7.53 9.92
N TYR A 20 9.27 8.72 9.56
CA TYR A 20 8.26 9.40 10.36
C TYR A 20 7.12 9.96 9.53
N SER A 21 6.01 10.19 10.22
CA SER A 21 4.88 10.96 9.73
C SER A 21 4.20 11.60 10.93
N LYS A 22 3.69 12.80 10.78
CA LYS A 22 3.04 13.51 11.89
C LYS A 22 1.82 12.75 12.42
N VAL A 23 0.99 12.23 11.53
CA VAL A 23 -0.25 11.53 11.88
C VAL A 23 -0.17 10.04 11.57
N GLY A 24 0.65 9.68 10.61
CA GLY A 24 0.77 8.33 10.08
C GLY A 24 -0.03 8.15 8.78
N PRO A 25 0.46 7.32 7.88
CA PRO A 25 -0.24 7.03 6.64
C PRO A 25 -1.45 6.13 6.88
N THR A 26 -2.43 6.21 5.99
CA THR A 26 -3.52 5.25 5.93
C THR A 26 -3.10 4.10 5.02
N ILE A 27 -3.29 2.87 5.49
CA ILE A 27 -2.92 1.68 4.72
C ILE A 27 -4.17 0.82 4.55
N PHE A 28 -4.63 0.70 3.30
CA PHE A 28 -5.71 -0.21 2.95
C PHE A 28 -5.09 -1.52 2.46
N SER A 29 -5.45 -2.63 3.11
CA SER A 29 -4.97 -3.95 2.72
C SER A 29 -6.16 -4.82 2.33
N TRP A 30 -6.23 -5.20 1.06
CA TRP A 30 -7.32 -5.99 0.50
C TRP A 30 -6.98 -7.48 0.37
N ASN A 31 -5.72 -7.85 0.67
CA ASN A 31 -5.28 -9.23 0.78
C ASN A 31 -4.07 -9.32 1.70
N ASP A 32 -3.75 -10.52 2.17
CA ASP A 32 -2.60 -10.74 3.06
C ASP A 32 -1.29 -10.98 2.32
N GLU A 33 -1.33 -11.11 1.00
CA GLU A 33 -0.16 -11.45 0.19
C GLU A 33 0.63 -10.22 -0.25
N THR A 34 -0.04 -9.08 -0.42
CA THR A 34 0.63 -7.84 -0.84
C THR A 34 1.25 -7.17 0.38
N LYS A 35 2.56 -6.94 0.32
CA LYS A 35 3.35 -6.40 1.42
C LYS A 35 3.70 -4.94 1.19
N LEU A 36 4.01 -4.25 2.29
CA LEU A 36 4.53 -2.88 2.27
C LEU A 36 5.89 -2.86 2.96
N LYS A 37 6.89 -2.35 2.25
CA LYS A 37 8.22 -2.11 2.80
C LYS A 37 8.59 -0.65 2.61
N ILE A 38 8.97 0.01 3.69
CA ILE A 38 9.45 1.39 3.68
C ILE A 38 10.85 1.40 4.32
N GLY A 39 11.80 2.02 3.65
CA GLY A 39 13.17 2.11 4.14
C GLY A 39 13.35 3.06 5.32
N LYS A 40 14.61 3.41 5.60
CA LYS A 40 15.00 4.31 6.68
C LYS A 40 14.98 5.76 6.23
N PHE A 41 14.84 6.66 7.20
CA PHE A 41 14.96 8.10 7.00
C PHE A 41 13.96 8.68 6.00
N CYS A 42 12.78 8.08 5.87
CA CYS A 42 11.73 8.60 5.01
C CYS A 42 10.87 9.62 5.75
N SER A 43 10.41 10.62 4.99
CA SER A 43 9.48 11.65 5.48
C SER A 43 8.16 11.50 4.76
N LEU A 44 7.09 11.17 5.51
CA LEU A 44 5.76 10.99 4.94
C LEU A 44 4.88 12.15 5.40
N ALA A 45 4.37 12.93 4.44
CA ALA A 45 3.46 14.02 4.74
C ALA A 45 2.09 13.50 5.20
N GLU A 46 1.22 14.41 5.63
CA GLU A 46 -0.13 14.05 6.05
C GLU A 46 -0.96 13.53 4.87
N GLU A 47 -1.91 12.66 5.16
CA GLU A 47 -2.87 12.10 4.21
C GLU A 47 -2.23 11.27 3.08
N VAL A 48 -1.05 10.70 3.35
CA VAL A 48 -0.46 9.70 2.46
C VAL A 48 -1.22 8.38 2.62
N VAL A 49 -1.53 7.75 1.50
CA VAL A 49 -2.30 6.49 1.46
C VAL A 49 -1.51 5.44 0.71
N PHE A 50 -1.42 4.25 1.29
CA PHE A 50 -0.89 3.07 0.61
C PHE A 50 -2.05 2.09 0.39
N ILE A 51 -2.17 1.56 -0.82
CA ILE A 51 -3.21 0.58 -1.15
C ILE A 51 -2.54 -0.73 -1.54
N LEU A 52 -2.74 -1.76 -0.72
CA LEU A 52 -2.15 -3.08 -0.91
C LEU A 52 -3.18 -4.02 -1.53
N GLY A 53 -3.07 -4.25 -2.84
CA GLY A 53 -4.02 -5.05 -3.59
C GLY A 53 -5.30 -4.28 -3.91
N GLY A 54 -6.39 -5.02 -4.14
CA GLY A 54 -7.70 -4.41 -4.39
C GLY A 54 -7.84 -3.70 -5.73
N GLU A 55 -6.91 -3.93 -6.67
CA GLU A 55 -6.96 -3.31 -7.98
C GLU A 55 -8.00 -3.99 -8.86
N HIS A 56 -8.83 -3.17 -9.51
CA HIS A 56 -9.83 -3.67 -10.45
C HIS A 56 -9.17 -4.05 -11.78
N ARG A 57 -9.63 -5.16 -12.35
CA ARG A 57 -9.11 -5.66 -13.62
C ARG A 57 -9.65 -4.83 -14.78
N ALA A 58 -8.83 -3.89 -15.27
CA ALA A 58 -9.18 -3.07 -16.42
C ALA A 58 -9.09 -3.82 -17.76
N ASP A 59 -8.41 -4.97 -17.76
CA ASP A 59 -8.26 -5.86 -18.93
C ASP A 59 -9.44 -6.83 -19.09
N TRP A 60 -10.38 -6.85 -18.13
CA TRP A 60 -11.62 -7.62 -18.25
C TRP A 60 -12.71 -6.75 -18.89
N ILE A 61 -13.79 -7.39 -19.34
CA ILE A 61 -14.94 -6.69 -19.93
C ILE A 61 -15.52 -5.66 -18.97
N THR A 62 -15.54 -6.00 -17.66
CA THR A 62 -16.01 -5.08 -16.62
C THR A 62 -14.94 -4.93 -15.54
N THR A 63 -14.85 -3.74 -14.94
CA THR A 63 -14.02 -3.49 -13.76
C THR A 63 -14.75 -3.84 -12.46
N TYR A 64 -16.03 -4.15 -12.51
CA TYR A 64 -16.81 -4.48 -11.33
C TYR A 64 -16.41 -5.86 -10.80
N PRO A 65 -16.18 -6.02 -9.48
CA PRO A 65 -15.72 -7.30 -8.91
C PRO A 65 -16.88 -8.27 -8.66
N PHE A 66 -17.56 -8.72 -9.72
CA PHE A 66 -18.70 -9.63 -9.61
C PHE A 66 -18.36 -10.93 -8.88
N ASN A 67 -17.14 -11.45 -9.09
CA ASN A 67 -16.66 -12.68 -8.46
C ASN A 67 -16.53 -12.55 -6.93
N ALA A 68 -16.25 -11.34 -6.44
CA ALA A 68 -16.07 -11.10 -5.01
C ALA A 68 -17.40 -10.73 -4.31
N LEU A 69 -18.33 -10.12 -5.04
CA LEU A 69 -19.54 -9.54 -4.46
C LEU A 69 -20.81 -10.37 -4.74
N PHE A 70 -20.80 -11.24 -5.75
CA PHE A 70 -21.95 -12.07 -6.12
C PHE A 70 -21.56 -13.54 -6.15
N ASP A 71 -22.43 -14.39 -5.57
CA ASP A 71 -22.22 -15.84 -5.54
C ASP A 71 -22.13 -16.45 -6.94
N GLU A 72 -22.91 -15.94 -7.87
CA GLU A 72 -22.93 -16.40 -9.26
C GLU A 72 -21.59 -16.22 -9.97
N GLY A 73 -20.79 -15.26 -9.54
CA GLY A 73 -19.46 -14.99 -10.10
C GLY A 73 -18.32 -15.56 -9.28
N ALA A 74 -18.58 -16.23 -8.17
CA ALA A 74 -17.55 -16.64 -7.21
C ALA A 74 -16.51 -17.61 -7.78
N HIS A 75 -16.84 -18.35 -8.84
CA HIS A 75 -15.91 -19.26 -9.50
C HIS A 75 -14.87 -18.57 -10.36
N ILE A 76 -15.03 -17.29 -10.65
CA ILE A 76 -14.08 -16.49 -11.43
C ILE A 76 -13.03 -15.94 -10.46
N THR A 77 -11.76 -16.12 -10.80
CA THR A 77 -10.64 -15.69 -9.95
C THR A 77 -9.85 -14.55 -10.58
N GLY A 78 -8.99 -13.90 -9.78
CA GLY A 78 -8.08 -12.86 -10.26
C GLY A 78 -8.64 -11.44 -10.23
N HIS A 79 -9.81 -11.22 -9.60
CA HIS A 79 -10.38 -9.90 -9.43
C HIS A 79 -11.01 -9.77 -8.03
N PRO A 80 -10.70 -8.76 -7.21
CA PRO A 80 -9.67 -7.74 -7.48
C PRO A 80 -8.27 -8.34 -7.50
N SER A 81 -7.33 -7.63 -8.10
CA SER A 81 -5.98 -8.12 -8.29
C SER A 81 -4.95 -7.26 -7.54
N SER A 82 -3.70 -7.72 -7.54
CA SER A 82 -2.57 -6.97 -7.03
C SER A 82 -1.44 -7.02 -8.04
N LYS A 83 -0.73 -5.90 -8.21
CA LYS A 83 0.45 -5.83 -9.06
C LYS A 83 1.74 -6.11 -8.28
N GLY A 84 1.62 -6.53 -7.04
CA GLY A 84 2.75 -6.87 -6.19
C GLY A 84 2.93 -5.92 -5.03
N ASP A 85 4.02 -6.07 -4.32
CA ASP A 85 4.32 -5.32 -3.12
C ASP A 85 4.63 -3.85 -3.44
N ILE A 86 4.44 -2.98 -2.44
CA ILE A 86 4.92 -1.61 -2.47
C ILE A 86 6.28 -1.60 -1.78
N VAL A 87 7.29 -1.06 -2.46
CA VAL A 87 8.64 -0.92 -1.90
C VAL A 87 9.08 0.53 -1.99
N VAL A 88 9.33 1.13 -0.85
CA VAL A 88 9.86 2.49 -0.74
C VAL A 88 11.30 2.39 -0.24
N GLY A 89 12.23 3.00 -0.94
CA GLY A 89 13.64 2.99 -0.58
C GLY A 89 13.95 3.83 0.66
N ASN A 90 15.23 4.13 0.84
CA ASN A 90 15.70 4.97 1.95
C ASN A 90 15.69 6.44 1.55
N ASP A 91 15.53 7.33 2.53
CA ASP A 91 15.63 8.77 2.32
C ASP A 91 14.68 9.27 1.24
N VAL A 92 13.41 8.87 1.36
CA VAL A 92 12.35 9.25 0.42
C VAL A 92 11.40 10.25 1.08
N TRP A 93 11.01 11.27 0.34
CA TRP A 93 9.97 12.19 0.76
C TRP A 93 8.70 11.95 -0.04
N ILE A 94 7.61 11.60 0.63
CA ILE A 94 6.29 11.41 0.02
C ILE A 94 5.41 12.60 0.43
N GLY A 95 4.96 13.34 -0.58
CA GLY A 95 4.23 14.58 -0.36
C GLY A 95 2.79 14.39 0.07
N TYR A 96 2.17 15.49 0.47
CA TYR A 96 0.79 15.55 0.97
C TYR A 96 -0.23 14.95 0.00
N GLN A 97 -1.13 14.14 0.51
CA GLN A 97 -2.21 13.48 -0.22
C GLN A 97 -1.74 12.54 -1.36
N SER A 98 -0.51 12.06 -1.30
CA SER A 98 -0.04 11.05 -2.25
C SER A 98 -0.74 9.72 -2.01
N CYS A 99 -1.07 9.02 -3.10
CA CYS A 99 -1.65 7.69 -3.05
C CYS A 99 -0.73 6.72 -3.80
N ILE A 100 -0.23 5.71 -3.10
CA ILE A 100 0.70 4.73 -3.65
C ILE A 100 -0.03 3.40 -3.81
N LEU A 101 -0.04 2.88 -5.03
CA LEU A 101 -0.74 1.64 -5.35
C LEU A 101 0.20 0.44 -5.32
N SER A 102 -0.37 -0.76 -5.23
CA SER A 102 0.40 -2.00 -5.25
C SER A 102 1.27 -2.11 -6.50
N GLY A 103 2.44 -2.72 -6.36
CA GLY A 103 3.42 -2.88 -7.43
C GLY A 103 4.33 -1.68 -7.65
N VAL A 104 4.13 -0.57 -6.95
CA VAL A 104 4.96 0.63 -7.11
C VAL A 104 6.24 0.49 -6.28
N THR A 105 7.38 0.77 -6.91
CA THR A 105 8.68 0.87 -6.25
C THR A 105 9.17 2.33 -6.34
N ILE A 106 9.52 2.89 -5.18
CA ILE A 106 10.08 4.24 -5.10
C ILE A 106 11.54 4.10 -4.70
N GLY A 107 12.43 4.62 -5.54
CA GLY A 107 13.86 4.47 -5.33
C GLY A 107 14.41 5.35 -4.21
N ASN A 108 15.65 5.06 -3.77
CA ASN A 108 16.30 5.82 -2.73
C ASN A 108 16.45 7.30 -3.13
N GLY A 109 16.23 8.19 -2.19
CA GLY A 109 16.45 9.62 -2.38
C GLY A 109 15.36 10.33 -3.20
N ALA A 110 14.28 9.63 -3.55
CA ALA A 110 13.20 10.25 -4.31
C ALA A 110 12.39 11.27 -3.51
#